data_0fd49587bda0640713516eb61b62d40d
#
_entry.id   0fd49587bda0640713516eb61b62d40d
#
_cell.length_a   1.000
_cell.length_b   1.000
_cell.length_c   1.000
_cell.angle_alpha   90.00
_cell.angle_beta   90.00
_cell.angle_gamma   90.00
#
_symmetry.space_group_name_H-M   'P 1'
#
loop_
_entity.id
_entity.type
_entity.pdbx_description
1 polymer ?
#
loop_
_entity_poly.entity_id
_entity_poly.type
_entity_poly.pdbx_seq_one_letter_code
_entity_poly.pdbx_strand_id
1 'polypeptide(L)'
;EPWLVKRPFTAEGLVERYLDDVFGLGPLEDMLSDESITEIMVNGSHSLFYEQEGKLYQAPHPFSDDGQVYALIDRIIGPLGRRVDESSPMVNARLPQGHRVNAVIPPLAIDGPVVTIRKFRSHAFSLDEMQDLGSFDKKIEQLLKWAVLRRCNIAVSGGTGSGKTTLLNALSAVIPFSERIVTIEDSAELRFSEHPHVVRLEARPKSAEGVGEISIRDLVVNSLRMRPDRIVVGECRGAEALDMLQAMSTGHDGSLTTLHANSPQEAVSRLATMVRYGAELPVAVIEAQIATAIDLVVQTTRYPDGSRGICEISGYVWNEEKRHCVVDRYYIRDTVTKESSWIKIPAWLDDLPYLGIAAAKEVAQWKQM
;
A
#
# COMPACT_ATOMS: atom_id res chain seq x y z
N GLU A 1 23.72 15.22 14.27
CA GLU A 1 23.22 15.66 12.95
C GLU A 1 23.93 14.85 11.87
N PRO A 2 23.44 13.62 11.57
CA PRO A 2 24.25 12.65 10.80
C PRO A 2 24.39 13.00 9.32
N TRP A 3 23.47 13.76 8.74
CA TRP A 3 23.40 13.97 7.29
C TRP A 3 24.16 15.21 6.78
N LEU A 4 24.44 16.20 7.64
CA LEU A 4 25.22 17.41 7.30
C LEU A 4 26.70 17.14 7.00
N VAL A 5 27.22 15.98 7.39
CA VAL A 5 28.66 15.68 7.39
C VAL A 5 29.10 14.83 6.19
N LYS A 6 28.18 14.36 5.36
CA LYS A 6 28.51 13.34 4.33
C LYS A 6 29.26 13.85 3.10
N ARG A 7 29.29 15.17 2.83
CA ARG A 7 30.08 15.71 1.71
C ARG A 7 31.17 16.65 2.21
N PRO A 8 32.45 16.28 2.08
CA PRO A 8 33.55 17.15 2.47
C PRO A 8 33.55 18.44 1.62
N PHE A 9 34.02 19.55 2.20
CA PHE A 9 34.28 20.80 1.48
C PHE A 9 35.50 20.65 0.55
N THR A 10 35.39 19.73 -0.41
CA THR A 10 36.34 19.53 -1.49
C THR A 10 35.83 20.22 -2.76
N ALA A 11 36.73 20.49 -3.71
CA ALA A 11 36.33 21.05 -5.00
C ALA A 11 35.28 20.16 -5.71
N GLU A 12 35.41 18.84 -5.60
CA GLU A 12 34.45 17.85 -6.14
C GLU A 12 33.08 17.97 -5.43
N GLY A 13 33.06 18.02 -4.10
CA GLY A 13 31.82 18.20 -3.34
C GLY A 13 31.11 19.53 -3.60
N LEU A 14 31.84 20.60 -3.94
CA LEU A 14 31.25 21.88 -4.35
C LEU A 14 30.65 21.79 -5.76
N VAL A 15 31.29 21.08 -6.69
CA VAL A 15 30.77 20.86 -8.04
C VAL A 15 29.49 20.01 -7.97
N GLU A 16 29.47 18.94 -7.17
CA GLU A 16 28.26 18.11 -6.97
C GLU A 16 27.10 18.94 -6.41
N ARG A 17 27.32 19.73 -5.37
CA ARG A 17 26.29 20.65 -4.84
C ARG A 17 25.77 21.61 -5.88
N TYR A 18 26.66 22.20 -6.68
CA TYR A 18 26.25 23.09 -7.77
C TYR A 18 25.40 22.37 -8.81
N LEU A 19 25.76 21.12 -9.15
CA LEU A 19 24.97 20.31 -10.07
C LEU A 19 23.58 19.95 -9.49
N ASP A 20 23.53 19.62 -8.19
CA ASP A 20 22.27 19.36 -7.48
C ASP A 20 21.38 20.62 -7.43
N ASP A 21 21.98 21.78 -7.21
CA ASP A 21 21.24 23.06 -7.19
C ASP A 21 20.72 23.47 -8.57
N VAL A 22 21.45 23.15 -9.64
CA VAL A 22 21.09 23.55 -11.00
C VAL A 22 20.17 22.52 -11.67
N PHE A 23 20.46 21.25 -11.54
CA PHE A 23 19.80 20.15 -12.28
C PHE A 23 18.96 19.22 -11.41
N GLY A 24 19.25 19.12 -10.11
CA GLY A 24 18.58 18.27 -9.15
C GLY A 24 17.57 19.03 -8.30
N LEU A 25 17.24 18.46 -7.13
CA LEU A 25 16.35 19.04 -6.13
C LEU A 25 17.12 19.81 -5.04
N GLY A 26 18.33 20.25 -5.37
CA GLY A 26 19.17 21.09 -4.51
C GLY A 26 19.50 20.40 -3.18
N PRO A 27 19.29 21.11 -2.05
CA PRO A 27 19.68 20.59 -0.73
C PRO A 27 18.92 19.34 -0.30
N LEU A 28 17.88 18.90 -1.02
CA LEU A 28 17.13 17.69 -0.71
C LEU A 28 17.77 16.42 -1.30
N GLU A 29 18.72 16.52 -2.23
CA GLU A 29 19.32 15.35 -2.90
C GLU A 29 20.01 14.41 -1.92
N ASP A 30 20.72 14.92 -0.92
CA ASP A 30 21.33 14.10 0.13
C ASP A 30 20.29 13.32 0.95
N MET A 31 19.14 13.94 1.25
CA MET A 31 18.05 13.28 1.96
C MET A 31 17.33 12.27 1.08
N LEU A 32 17.21 12.56 -0.20
CA LEU A 32 16.59 11.65 -1.18
C LEU A 32 17.45 10.41 -1.40
N SER A 33 18.77 10.53 -1.35
CA SER A 33 19.69 9.40 -1.49
C SER A 33 19.86 8.54 -0.23
N ASP A 34 19.55 9.07 0.97
CA ASP A 34 19.65 8.33 2.23
C ASP A 34 18.45 7.40 2.43
N GLU A 35 18.60 6.09 2.18
CA GLU A 35 17.50 5.10 2.27
C GLU A 35 16.85 5.00 3.66
N SER A 36 17.51 5.44 4.73
CA SER A 36 16.95 5.44 6.08
C SER A 36 15.91 6.55 6.30
N ILE A 37 15.91 7.60 5.46
CA ILE A 37 14.92 8.68 5.49
C ILE A 37 13.68 8.23 4.70
N THR A 38 12.51 8.38 5.31
CA THR A 38 11.23 7.95 4.74
C THR A 38 10.36 9.10 4.27
N GLU A 39 10.42 10.25 4.95
CA GLU A 39 9.67 11.46 4.57
C GLU A 39 10.55 12.71 4.71
N ILE A 40 10.33 13.70 3.84
CA ILE A 40 10.96 15.02 3.86
C ILE A 40 9.85 16.06 3.82
N MET A 41 9.88 17.04 4.71
CA MET A 41 8.83 18.04 4.88
C MET A 41 9.45 19.43 4.91
N VAL A 42 9.24 20.21 3.86
CA VAL A 42 9.62 21.62 3.72
C VAL A 42 8.42 22.47 4.10
N ASN A 43 8.49 23.28 5.13
CA ASN A 43 7.45 24.18 5.58
C ASN A 43 7.94 25.63 5.47
N GLY A 44 7.70 26.28 4.33
CA GLY A 44 8.34 27.54 3.97
C GLY A 44 9.85 27.38 3.82
N SER A 45 10.56 28.50 3.69
CA SER A 45 12.03 28.52 3.66
C SER A 45 12.68 28.23 5.01
N HIS A 46 11.94 28.33 6.11
CA HIS A 46 12.48 28.37 7.47
C HIS A 46 12.48 27.04 8.20
N SER A 47 11.71 26.06 7.75
CA SER A 47 11.53 24.79 8.48
C SER A 47 11.64 23.59 7.56
N LEU A 48 12.61 22.76 7.82
CA LEU A 48 12.80 21.48 7.15
C LEU A 48 12.82 20.36 8.18
N PHE A 49 11.96 19.37 7.99
CA PHE A 49 11.89 18.18 8.81
C PHE A 49 12.08 16.94 7.94
N TYR A 50 12.54 15.87 8.54
CA TYR A 50 12.61 14.56 7.91
C TYR A 50 12.30 13.44 8.91
N GLU A 51 11.72 12.34 8.42
CA GLU A 51 11.50 11.14 9.20
C GLU A 51 12.61 10.14 8.89
N GLN A 52 13.27 9.63 9.92
CA GLN A 52 14.29 8.58 9.84
C GLN A 52 14.00 7.54 10.93
N GLU A 53 13.91 6.27 10.55
CA GLU A 53 13.62 5.16 11.47
C GLU A 53 12.34 5.36 12.31
N GLY A 54 11.34 6.04 11.75
CA GLY A 54 10.07 6.33 12.41
C GLY A 54 10.12 7.46 13.45
N LYS A 55 11.22 8.22 13.49
CA LYS A 55 11.38 9.40 14.34
C LYS A 55 11.51 10.65 13.48
N LEU A 56 10.94 11.76 13.97
CA LEU A 56 10.99 13.04 13.30
C LEU A 56 12.21 13.83 13.78
N TYR A 57 12.95 14.41 12.83
CA TYR A 57 14.10 15.26 13.08
C TYR A 57 13.93 16.59 12.34
N GLN A 58 14.45 17.66 12.94
CA GLN A 58 14.55 18.95 12.29
C GLN A 58 15.92 19.09 11.63
N ALA A 59 15.91 19.50 10.37
CA ALA A 59 17.12 19.79 9.61
C ALA A 59 17.46 21.29 9.66
N PRO A 60 18.73 21.70 9.44
CA PRO A 60 19.07 23.08 9.21
C PRO A 60 18.34 23.66 8.00
N HIS A 61 18.13 24.98 7.98
CA HIS A 61 17.44 25.68 6.91
C HIS A 61 18.22 25.59 5.58
N PRO A 62 17.74 24.86 4.58
CA PRO A 62 18.45 24.72 3.32
C PRO A 62 18.10 25.82 2.32
N PHE A 63 17.02 26.59 2.57
CA PHE A 63 16.50 27.61 1.67
C PHE A 63 16.69 28.99 2.27
N SER A 64 17.13 29.95 1.46
CA SER A 64 17.31 31.36 1.92
C SER A 64 16.01 32.15 1.93
N ASP A 65 15.07 31.78 1.06
CA ASP A 65 13.76 32.41 0.92
C ASP A 65 12.73 31.47 0.29
N ASP A 66 11.46 31.87 0.31
CA ASP A 66 10.36 31.10 -0.26
C ASP A 66 10.43 30.99 -1.79
N GLY A 67 11.13 31.90 -2.48
CA GLY A 67 11.35 31.84 -3.92
C GLY A 67 12.13 30.57 -4.32
N GLN A 68 13.08 30.13 -3.48
CA GLN A 68 13.78 28.86 -3.72
C GLN A 68 12.86 27.64 -3.54
N VAL A 69 11.90 27.69 -2.62
CA VAL A 69 10.91 26.62 -2.45
C VAL A 69 9.95 26.59 -3.66
N TYR A 70 9.53 27.73 -4.18
CA TYR A 70 8.76 27.80 -5.44
C TYR A 70 9.55 27.23 -6.60
N ALA A 71 10.84 27.58 -6.73
CA ALA A 71 11.70 27.03 -7.79
C ALA A 71 11.85 25.50 -7.68
N LEU A 72 11.92 24.95 -6.43
CA LEU A 72 11.92 23.52 -6.18
C LEU A 72 10.59 22.89 -6.66
N ILE A 73 9.46 23.50 -6.32
CA ILE A 73 8.14 23.02 -6.75
C ILE A 73 8.07 22.98 -8.27
N ASP A 74 8.41 24.07 -8.96
CA ASP A 74 8.38 24.16 -10.42
C ASP A 74 9.29 23.11 -11.09
N ARG A 75 10.45 22.85 -10.51
CA ARG A 75 11.39 21.84 -10.99
C ARG A 75 10.82 20.42 -10.88
N ILE A 76 10.02 20.15 -9.85
CA ILE A 76 9.35 18.86 -9.65
C ILE A 76 8.18 18.69 -10.62
N ILE A 77 7.34 19.72 -10.77
CA ILE A 77 6.06 19.57 -11.50
C ILE A 77 6.16 19.94 -12.98
N GLY A 78 7.11 20.80 -13.36
CA GLY A 78 7.30 21.28 -14.75
C GLY A 78 7.47 20.14 -15.75
N PRO A 79 8.37 19.14 -15.52
CA PRO A 79 8.53 17.99 -16.42
C PRO A 79 7.26 17.14 -16.57
N LEU A 80 6.32 17.22 -15.61
CA LEU A 80 5.07 16.48 -15.62
C LEU A 80 3.94 17.21 -16.35
N GLY A 81 4.21 18.41 -16.87
CA GLY A 81 3.22 19.26 -17.50
C GLY A 81 2.14 19.74 -16.51
N ARG A 82 2.45 19.75 -15.21
CA ARG A 82 1.56 20.21 -14.15
C ARG A 82 1.90 21.66 -13.77
N ARG A 83 0.93 22.35 -13.20
CA ARG A 83 1.05 23.73 -12.75
C ARG A 83 0.47 23.86 -11.35
N VAL A 84 1.05 24.73 -10.53
CA VAL A 84 0.52 25.19 -9.26
C VAL A 84 0.51 26.70 -9.28
N ASP A 85 -0.64 27.31 -8.97
CA ASP A 85 -0.84 28.75 -8.92
C ASP A 85 -1.97 29.09 -7.93
N GLU A 86 -2.28 30.37 -7.75
CA GLU A 86 -3.34 30.81 -6.83
C GLU A 86 -4.72 30.22 -7.15
N SER A 87 -4.99 29.87 -8.41
CA SER A 87 -6.25 29.26 -8.82
C SER A 87 -6.29 27.74 -8.56
N SER A 88 -5.13 27.12 -8.53
CA SER A 88 -4.93 25.68 -8.24
C SER A 88 -3.73 25.52 -7.30
N PRO A 89 -3.89 25.89 -6.00
CA PRO A 89 -2.76 26.04 -5.09
C PRO A 89 -2.25 24.72 -4.48
N MET A 90 -2.68 23.59 -4.97
CA MET A 90 -2.25 22.25 -4.54
C MET A 90 -1.90 21.39 -5.73
N VAL A 91 -0.84 20.61 -5.60
CA VAL A 91 -0.44 19.65 -6.62
C VAL A 91 0.13 18.38 -5.99
N ASN A 92 -0.26 17.23 -6.55
CA ASN A 92 0.39 15.96 -6.28
C ASN A 92 1.27 15.61 -7.47
N ALA A 93 2.47 15.13 -7.22
CA ALA A 93 3.44 14.76 -8.24
C ALA A 93 4.18 13.49 -7.83
N ARG A 94 4.97 12.95 -8.76
CA ARG A 94 5.87 11.84 -8.51
C ARG A 94 7.22 12.14 -9.15
N LEU A 95 8.28 11.92 -8.38
CA LEU A 95 9.63 11.98 -8.91
C LEU A 95 9.93 10.74 -9.79
N PRO A 96 10.91 10.81 -10.70
CA PRO A 96 11.29 9.66 -11.54
C PRO A 96 11.65 8.41 -10.73
N GLN A 97 12.22 8.58 -9.53
CA GLN A 97 12.55 7.50 -8.60
C GLN A 97 11.31 6.87 -7.94
N GLY A 98 10.11 7.43 -8.17
CA GLY A 98 8.85 6.93 -7.63
C GLY A 98 8.41 7.61 -6.34
N HIS A 99 9.18 8.56 -5.79
CA HIS A 99 8.80 9.28 -4.57
C HIS A 99 7.55 10.13 -4.82
N ARG A 100 6.61 10.12 -3.88
CA ARG A 100 5.41 10.96 -3.94
C ARG A 100 5.72 12.35 -3.43
N VAL A 101 5.23 13.35 -4.12
CA VAL A 101 5.35 14.76 -3.73
C VAL A 101 3.97 15.36 -3.64
N ASN A 102 3.70 16.05 -2.55
CA ASN A 102 2.58 16.96 -2.42
C ASN A 102 3.14 18.37 -2.19
N ALA A 103 2.68 19.34 -2.96
CA ALA A 103 3.01 20.74 -2.75
C ALA A 103 1.73 21.55 -2.57
N VAL A 104 1.77 22.51 -1.65
CA VAL A 104 0.69 23.45 -1.35
C VAL A 104 1.29 24.84 -1.23
N ILE A 105 0.68 25.81 -1.90
CA ILE A 105 1.15 27.21 -1.88
C ILE A 105 0.10 28.15 -1.28
N PRO A 106 0.47 29.40 -0.92
CA PRO A 106 -0.51 30.45 -0.63
C PRO A 106 -1.57 30.58 -1.75
N PRO A 107 -2.83 30.91 -1.43
CA PRO A 107 -3.32 31.33 -0.10
C PRO A 107 -3.68 30.19 0.86
N LEU A 108 -3.59 28.93 0.46
CA LEU A 108 -3.93 27.80 1.35
C LEU A 108 -2.84 27.55 2.40
N ALA A 109 -1.59 27.58 2.01
CA ALA A 109 -0.45 27.46 2.91
C ALA A 109 -0.12 28.87 3.48
N ILE A 110 -0.64 29.21 4.65
CA ILE A 110 -0.62 30.57 5.22
C ILE A 110 0.82 31.05 5.50
N ASP A 111 1.68 30.14 5.96
CA ASP A 111 3.06 30.47 6.41
C ASP A 111 4.11 30.31 5.30
N GLY A 112 3.69 30.20 4.03
CA GLY A 112 4.58 30.02 2.90
C GLY A 112 4.35 28.67 2.15
N PRO A 113 5.09 28.42 1.05
CA PRO A 113 4.94 27.21 0.26
C PRO A 113 5.39 25.98 1.05
N VAL A 114 4.63 24.88 0.94
CA VAL A 114 4.90 23.62 1.63
C VAL A 114 5.15 22.52 0.60
N VAL A 115 6.18 21.70 0.85
CA VAL A 115 6.47 20.51 0.04
C VAL A 115 6.66 19.31 0.97
N THR A 116 5.89 18.25 0.74
CA THR A 116 6.06 16.97 1.42
C THR A 116 6.47 15.92 0.42
N ILE A 117 7.60 15.25 0.65
CA ILE A 117 8.10 14.16 -0.16
C ILE A 117 8.06 12.88 0.66
N ARG A 118 7.20 11.94 0.28
CA ARG A 118 7.20 10.60 0.84
C ARG A 118 8.04 9.71 -0.03
N LYS A 119 9.17 9.25 0.53
CA LYS A 119 10.10 8.41 -0.23
C LYS A 119 9.52 7.04 -0.48
N PHE A 120 9.76 6.59 -1.67
CA PHE A 120 9.43 5.26 -2.09
C PHE A 120 10.60 4.33 -1.74
N ARG A 121 10.36 3.33 -0.90
CA ARG A 121 11.41 2.37 -0.53
C ARG A 121 11.79 1.54 -1.75
N SER A 122 13.09 1.42 -2.01
CA SER A 122 13.63 0.61 -3.11
C SER A 122 13.42 -0.88 -2.87
N HIS A 123 13.50 -1.33 -1.62
CA HIS A 123 13.36 -2.73 -1.22
C HIS A 123 11.91 -3.06 -0.82
N ALA A 124 11.35 -4.11 -1.44
CA ALA A 124 10.10 -4.71 -1.03
C ALA A 124 10.41 -5.91 -0.13
N PHE A 125 9.88 -5.92 1.09
CA PHE A 125 10.07 -7.06 2.00
C PHE A 125 9.40 -8.31 1.44
N SER A 126 10.09 -9.44 1.52
CA SER A 126 9.53 -10.77 1.33
C SER A 126 8.77 -11.23 2.58
N LEU A 127 7.97 -12.31 2.46
CA LEU A 127 7.32 -12.93 3.63
C LEU A 127 8.36 -13.47 4.63
N ASP A 128 9.48 -14.04 4.13
CA ASP A 128 10.58 -14.55 4.96
C ASP A 128 11.22 -13.41 5.79
N GLU A 129 11.55 -12.28 5.16
CA GLU A 129 12.09 -11.11 5.87
C GLU A 129 11.10 -10.52 6.88
N MET A 130 9.81 -10.49 6.57
CA MET A 130 8.78 -10.04 7.52
C MET A 130 8.66 -10.99 8.71
N GLN A 131 8.83 -12.29 8.50
CA GLN A 131 8.86 -13.29 9.56
C GLN A 131 10.09 -13.11 10.45
N ASP A 132 11.28 -12.90 9.87
CA ASP A 132 12.53 -12.65 10.60
C ASP A 132 12.46 -11.37 11.44
N LEU A 133 11.72 -10.35 10.97
CA LEU A 133 11.42 -9.12 11.71
C LEU A 133 10.35 -9.31 12.80
N GLY A 134 9.79 -10.51 12.97
CA GLY A 134 8.79 -10.83 13.99
C GLY A 134 7.38 -10.32 13.71
N SER A 135 7.08 -9.96 12.45
CA SER A 135 5.73 -9.55 12.06
C SER A 135 4.70 -10.67 12.24
N PHE A 136 5.12 -11.91 12.06
CA PHE A 136 4.38 -13.15 12.27
C PHE A 136 5.34 -14.34 12.39
N ASP A 137 4.84 -15.49 12.75
CA ASP A 137 5.62 -16.73 12.87
C ASP A 137 5.68 -17.52 11.56
N LYS A 138 6.52 -18.56 11.54
CA LYS A 138 6.71 -19.44 10.37
C LYS A 138 5.43 -20.20 9.98
N LYS A 139 4.55 -20.47 10.94
CA LYS A 139 3.28 -21.13 10.66
C LYS A 139 2.35 -20.24 9.84
N ILE A 140 2.28 -18.94 10.18
CA ILE A 140 1.52 -17.95 9.42
C ILE A 140 2.14 -17.70 8.06
N GLU A 141 3.47 -17.57 7.97
CA GLU A 141 4.17 -17.42 6.69
C GLU A 141 3.79 -18.53 5.70
N GLN A 142 3.86 -19.77 6.16
CA GLN A 142 3.52 -20.93 5.31
C GLN A 142 2.05 -20.92 4.89
N LEU A 143 1.12 -20.57 5.81
CA LEU A 143 -0.29 -20.42 5.49
C LEU A 143 -0.51 -19.37 4.38
N LEU A 144 0.13 -18.21 4.50
CA LEU A 144 0.01 -17.12 3.52
C LEU A 144 0.56 -17.53 2.16
N LYS A 145 1.71 -18.21 2.11
CA LYS A 145 2.27 -18.76 0.86
C LYS A 145 1.27 -19.73 0.20
N TRP A 146 0.71 -20.65 0.96
CA TRP A 146 -0.28 -21.60 0.45
C TRP A 146 -1.58 -20.91 0.00
N ALA A 147 -2.05 -19.91 0.72
CA ALA A 147 -3.23 -19.14 0.34
C ALA A 147 -3.05 -18.46 -1.03
N VAL A 148 -1.89 -17.83 -1.27
CA VAL A 148 -1.57 -17.23 -2.57
C VAL A 148 -1.49 -18.28 -3.68
N LEU A 149 -0.79 -19.40 -3.44
CA LEU A 149 -0.63 -20.47 -4.43
C LEU A 149 -1.97 -21.16 -4.75
N ARG A 150 -2.86 -21.32 -3.74
CA ARG A 150 -4.22 -21.85 -3.91
C ARG A 150 -5.15 -20.87 -4.63
N ARG A 151 -4.71 -19.65 -4.90
CA ARG A 151 -5.51 -18.57 -5.50
C ARG A 151 -6.66 -18.11 -4.59
N CYS A 152 -6.43 -18.05 -3.27
CA CYS A 152 -7.37 -17.40 -2.38
C CYS A 152 -7.42 -15.89 -2.69
N ASN A 153 -8.63 -15.33 -2.70
CA ASN A 153 -8.84 -13.90 -2.72
C ASN A 153 -8.55 -13.34 -1.32
N ILE A 154 -7.54 -12.48 -1.21
CA ILE A 154 -7.04 -12.01 0.09
C ILE A 154 -7.25 -10.51 0.24
N ALA A 155 -7.89 -10.12 1.35
CA ALA A 155 -7.99 -8.74 1.79
C ALA A 155 -7.04 -8.49 2.96
N VAL A 156 -6.06 -7.60 2.80
CA VAL A 156 -5.20 -7.14 3.90
C VAL A 156 -5.82 -5.92 4.53
N SER A 157 -6.23 -6.02 5.78
CA SER A 157 -6.90 -4.96 6.52
C SER A 157 -6.00 -4.40 7.63
N GLY A 158 -6.23 -3.15 8.02
CA GLY A 158 -5.48 -2.51 9.12
C GLY A 158 -5.56 -1.00 9.11
N GLY A 159 -5.11 -0.38 10.20
CA GLY A 159 -4.99 1.07 10.34
C GLY A 159 -3.89 1.68 9.47
N THR A 160 -3.75 3.02 9.54
CA THR A 160 -2.65 3.73 8.88
C THR A 160 -1.31 3.31 9.46
N GLY A 161 -0.33 3.02 8.59
CA GLY A 161 1.02 2.66 9.02
C GLY A 161 1.15 1.25 9.65
N SER A 162 0.11 0.39 9.58
CA SER A 162 0.15 -0.98 10.11
C SER A 162 0.93 -1.97 9.24
N GLY A 163 1.34 -1.58 8.03
CA GLY A 163 2.10 -2.44 7.12
C GLY A 163 1.28 -3.16 6.06
N LYS A 164 0.03 -2.72 5.78
CA LYS A 164 -0.85 -3.33 4.76
C LYS A 164 -0.19 -3.46 3.39
N THR A 165 0.29 -2.35 2.84
CA THR A 165 0.94 -2.32 1.51
C THR A 165 2.22 -3.16 1.49
N THR A 166 2.96 -3.19 2.60
CA THR A 166 4.15 -4.04 2.75
C THR A 166 3.78 -5.51 2.67
N LEU A 167 2.74 -5.94 3.40
CA LEU A 167 2.27 -7.31 3.36
C LEU A 167 1.66 -7.66 2.00
N LEU A 168 0.90 -6.74 1.38
CA LEU A 168 0.37 -6.94 0.03
C LEU A 168 1.48 -7.15 -0.99
N ASN A 169 2.56 -6.38 -0.91
CA ASN A 169 3.77 -6.58 -1.74
C ASN A 169 4.38 -7.96 -1.52
N ALA A 170 4.58 -8.36 -0.26
CA ALA A 170 5.17 -9.65 0.09
C ALA A 170 4.30 -10.84 -0.40
N LEU A 171 2.97 -10.74 -0.27
CA LEU A 171 2.03 -11.73 -0.81
C LEU A 171 2.10 -11.79 -2.34
N SER A 172 2.16 -10.64 -2.99
CA SER A 172 2.20 -10.54 -4.45
C SER A 172 3.47 -11.15 -5.04
N ALA A 173 4.59 -11.11 -4.31
CA ALA A 173 5.85 -11.74 -4.72
C ALA A 173 5.80 -13.28 -4.72
N VAL A 174 4.82 -13.89 -4.05
CA VAL A 174 4.60 -15.36 -4.05
C VAL A 174 3.82 -15.83 -5.28
N ILE A 175 3.20 -14.92 -6.03
CA ILE A 175 2.42 -15.27 -7.24
C ILE A 175 3.36 -15.90 -8.26
N PRO A 176 2.98 -17.07 -8.85
CA PRO A 176 3.82 -17.75 -9.83
C PRO A 176 4.14 -16.90 -11.06
N PHE A 177 5.37 -16.95 -11.54
CA PHE A 177 5.86 -16.17 -12.70
C PHE A 177 5.14 -16.47 -14.02
N SER A 178 4.41 -17.58 -14.08
CA SER A 178 3.57 -17.94 -15.23
C SER A 178 2.24 -17.18 -15.30
N GLU A 179 1.87 -16.48 -14.20
CA GLU A 179 0.59 -15.77 -14.12
C GLU A 179 0.75 -14.31 -14.51
N ARG A 180 -0.26 -13.77 -15.21
CA ARG A 180 -0.33 -12.36 -15.58
C ARG A 180 -0.98 -11.57 -14.46
N ILE A 181 -0.26 -10.58 -13.93
CA ILE A 181 -0.74 -9.69 -12.87
C ILE A 181 -1.12 -8.33 -13.47
N VAL A 182 -2.27 -7.81 -13.11
CA VAL A 182 -2.64 -6.42 -13.34
C VAL A 182 -2.77 -5.72 -11.99
N THR A 183 -1.93 -4.71 -11.72
CA THR A 183 -2.02 -3.89 -10.51
C THR A 183 -2.77 -2.61 -10.80
N ILE A 184 -3.57 -2.17 -9.84
CA ILE A 184 -4.38 -0.96 -9.93
C ILE A 184 -4.22 -0.19 -8.62
N GLU A 185 -3.70 1.04 -8.72
CA GLU A 185 -3.36 1.84 -7.56
C GLU A 185 -3.72 3.31 -7.79
N ASP A 186 -4.05 4.01 -6.73
CA ASP A 186 -4.19 5.46 -6.75
C ASP A 186 -2.83 6.14 -7.03
N SER A 187 -1.80 5.55 -6.44
CA SER A 187 -0.40 5.88 -6.73
C SER A 187 0.43 4.62 -6.58
N ALA A 188 1.18 4.25 -7.63
CA ALA A 188 1.86 2.97 -7.72
C ALA A 188 2.94 2.80 -6.64
N GLU A 189 2.66 2.01 -5.63
CA GLU A 189 3.56 1.62 -4.54
C GLU A 189 3.99 0.15 -4.64
N LEU A 190 3.22 -0.68 -5.35
CA LEU A 190 3.50 -2.09 -5.49
C LEU A 190 4.73 -2.34 -6.37
N ARG A 191 5.55 -3.30 -5.97
CA ARG A 191 6.78 -3.68 -6.63
C ARG A 191 6.75 -5.13 -7.07
N PHE A 192 7.10 -5.35 -8.33
CA PHE A 192 7.20 -6.66 -8.96
C PHE A 192 8.50 -6.73 -9.77
N SER A 193 9.63 -6.37 -9.13
CA SER A 193 10.92 -6.21 -9.82
C SER A 193 11.38 -7.46 -10.56
N GLU A 194 11.00 -8.63 -10.07
CA GLU A 194 11.40 -9.93 -10.65
C GLU A 194 10.29 -10.61 -11.45
N HIS A 195 9.03 -10.19 -11.30
CA HIS A 195 7.92 -10.86 -11.98
C HIS A 195 7.82 -10.40 -13.45
N PRO A 196 7.96 -11.31 -14.42
CA PRO A 196 8.11 -10.95 -15.84
C PRO A 196 6.84 -10.43 -16.49
N HIS A 197 5.67 -10.71 -15.93
CA HIS A 197 4.39 -10.43 -16.59
C HIS A 197 3.44 -9.61 -15.71
N VAL A 198 3.81 -8.36 -15.46
CA VAL A 198 3.02 -7.39 -14.67
C VAL A 198 2.63 -6.18 -15.51
N VAL A 199 1.37 -5.81 -15.47
CA VAL A 199 0.86 -4.53 -15.98
C VAL A 199 0.47 -3.65 -14.81
N ARG A 200 1.11 -2.50 -14.70
CA ARG A 200 0.87 -1.55 -13.62
C ARG A 200 0.00 -0.41 -14.11
N LEU A 201 -1.16 -0.23 -13.49
CA LEU A 201 -2.11 0.83 -13.80
C LEU A 201 -2.20 1.78 -12.61
N GLU A 202 -2.19 3.08 -12.90
CA GLU A 202 -2.32 4.13 -11.92
C GLU A 202 -3.51 5.03 -12.27
N ALA A 203 -4.34 5.34 -11.28
CA ALA A 203 -5.44 6.27 -11.41
C ALA A 203 -4.92 7.67 -11.75
N ARG A 204 -5.71 8.41 -12.49
CA ARG A 204 -5.40 9.80 -12.86
C ARG A 204 -6.47 10.71 -12.27
N PRO A 205 -6.11 11.64 -11.38
CA PRO A 205 -7.04 12.65 -10.90
C PRO A 205 -7.45 13.60 -12.03
N LYS A 206 -8.54 14.33 -11.82
CA LYS A 206 -8.96 15.40 -12.73
C LYS A 206 -7.84 16.41 -12.95
N SER A 207 -7.75 16.95 -14.19
CA SER A 207 -6.89 18.09 -14.48
C SER A 207 -7.41 19.35 -13.79
N ALA A 208 -6.63 20.44 -13.84
CA ALA A 208 -7.07 21.75 -13.35
C ALA A 208 -8.36 22.24 -14.02
N GLU A 209 -8.61 21.83 -15.26
CA GLU A 209 -9.84 22.11 -16.01
C GLU A 209 -11.01 21.15 -15.63
N GLY A 210 -10.83 20.25 -14.68
CA GLY A 210 -11.85 19.33 -14.19
C GLY A 210 -12.16 18.14 -15.11
N VAL A 211 -11.30 17.87 -16.10
CA VAL A 211 -11.48 16.79 -17.09
C VAL A 211 -10.38 15.72 -16.99
N GLY A 212 -10.60 14.59 -17.65
CA GLY A 212 -9.60 13.54 -17.85
C GLY A 212 -9.34 12.66 -16.63
N GLU A 213 -10.25 12.61 -15.66
CA GLU A 213 -10.19 11.64 -14.57
C GLU A 213 -10.26 10.20 -15.08
N ILE A 214 -9.40 9.34 -14.52
CA ILE A 214 -9.47 7.90 -14.66
C ILE A 214 -9.42 7.33 -13.23
N SER A 215 -10.56 6.87 -12.75
CA SER A 215 -10.70 6.34 -11.38
C SER A 215 -10.14 4.93 -11.25
N ILE A 216 -9.90 4.49 -10.01
CA ILE A 216 -9.58 3.08 -9.72
C ILE A 216 -10.66 2.16 -10.29
N ARG A 217 -11.94 2.54 -10.17
CA ARG A 217 -13.07 1.79 -10.72
C ARG A 217 -12.95 1.58 -12.22
N ASP A 218 -12.66 2.64 -12.98
CA ASP A 218 -12.48 2.55 -14.44
C ASP A 218 -11.38 1.55 -14.79
N LEU A 219 -10.28 1.57 -14.03
CA LEU A 219 -9.16 0.66 -14.23
C LEU A 219 -9.50 -0.78 -13.87
N VAL A 220 -10.26 -1.02 -12.78
CA VAL A 220 -10.75 -2.37 -12.43
C VAL A 220 -11.62 -2.92 -13.54
N VAL A 221 -12.63 -2.17 -14.00
CA VAL A 221 -13.51 -2.57 -15.10
C VAL A 221 -12.73 -2.84 -16.39
N ASN A 222 -11.73 -2.00 -16.70
CA ASN A 222 -10.90 -2.20 -17.89
C ASN A 222 -9.99 -3.42 -17.75
N SER A 223 -9.45 -3.68 -16.56
CA SER A 223 -8.53 -4.80 -16.32
C SER A 223 -9.14 -6.16 -16.65
N LEU A 224 -10.46 -6.33 -16.46
CA LEU A 224 -11.19 -7.56 -16.82
C LEU A 224 -11.11 -7.91 -18.32
N ARG A 225 -10.78 -6.94 -19.18
CA ARG A 225 -10.56 -7.13 -20.63
C ARG A 225 -9.10 -7.36 -21.00
N MET A 226 -8.20 -7.29 -20.01
CA MET A 226 -6.76 -7.40 -20.22
C MET A 226 -6.22 -8.83 -20.04
N ARG A 227 -7.11 -9.80 -19.86
CA ARG A 227 -6.77 -11.21 -19.56
C ARG A 227 -5.85 -11.34 -18.33
N PRO A 228 -6.22 -10.79 -17.19
CA PRO A 228 -5.44 -10.97 -15.98
C PRO A 228 -5.64 -12.38 -15.42
N ASP A 229 -4.58 -12.99 -14.88
CA ASP A 229 -4.68 -14.15 -14.01
C ASP A 229 -4.90 -13.72 -12.56
N ARG A 230 -4.37 -12.55 -12.19
CA ARG A 230 -4.55 -11.90 -10.88
C ARG A 230 -4.79 -10.41 -11.04
N ILE A 231 -5.70 -9.87 -10.25
CA ILE A 231 -5.90 -8.43 -10.11
C ILE A 231 -5.47 -8.03 -8.69
N VAL A 232 -4.56 -7.07 -8.59
CA VAL A 232 -4.09 -6.55 -7.30
C VAL A 232 -4.49 -5.08 -7.19
N VAL A 233 -5.48 -4.81 -6.35
CA VAL A 233 -5.92 -3.44 -6.05
C VAL A 233 -5.16 -2.95 -4.83
N GLY A 234 -4.31 -1.96 -5.00
CA GLY A 234 -3.42 -1.45 -3.94
C GLY A 234 -4.19 -1.03 -2.70
N GLU A 235 -5.33 -0.36 -2.87
CA GLU A 235 -6.26 -0.05 -1.79
C GLU A 235 -7.67 0.16 -2.35
N CYS A 236 -8.66 -0.45 -1.70
CA CYS A 236 -10.08 -0.23 -1.97
C CYS A 236 -10.62 0.84 -1.01
N ARG A 237 -11.12 1.96 -1.57
CA ARG A 237 -11.59 3.14 -0.81
C ARG A 237 -12.97 3.64 -1.22
N GLY A 238 -13.50 3.18 -2.35
CA GLY A 238 -14.69 3.75 -2.96
C GLY A 238 -15.53 2.75 -3.75
N ALA A 239 -16.20 3.27 -4.78
CA ALA A 239 -17.15 2.52 -5.60
C ALA A 239 -16.56 1.31 -6.33
N GLU A 240 -15.24 1.25 -6.51
CA GLU A 240 -14.52 0.10 -7.08
C GLU A 240 -14.71 -1.18 -6.30
N ALA A 241 -15.14 -1.09 -5.02
CA ALA A 241 -15.40 -2.25 -4.17
C ALA A 241 -16.36 -3.25 -4.82
N LEU A 242 -17.41 -2.78 -5.50
CA LEU A 242 -18.36 -3.64 -6.18
C LEU A 242 -17.70 -4.41 -7.32
N ASP A 243 -16.99 -3.70 -8.19
CA ASP A 243 -16.38 -4.30 -9.38
C ASP A 243 -15.25 -5.26 -8.99
N MET A 244 -14.52 -4.95 -7.91
CA MET A 244 -13.51 -5.83 -7.32
C MET A 244 -14.13 -7.12 -6.76
N LEU A 245 -15.20 -7.04 -5.96
CA LEU A 245 -15.90 -8.22 -5.43
C LEU A 245 -16.47 -9.08 -6.57
N GLN A 246 -16.99 -8.45 -7.62
CA GLN A 246 -17.44 -9.17 -8.81
C GLN A 246 -16.29 -9.88 -9.52
N ALA A 247 -15.16 -9.22 -9.71
CA ALA A 247 -13.97 -9.84 -10.30
C ALA A 247 -13.51 -11.07 -9.51
N MET A 248 -13.42 -10.95 -8.18
CA MET A 248 -13.08 -12.03 -7.25
C MET A 248 -14.05 -13.23 -7.31
N SER A 249 -15.32 -12.97 -7.67
CA SER A 249 -16.37 -14.01 -7.73
C SER A 249 -16.58 -14.59 -9.14
N THR A 250 -15.93 -14.05 -10.18
CA THR A 250 -16.23 -14.38 -11.59
C THR A 250 -14.99 -14.84 -12.38
N GLY A 251 -14.11 -15.61 -11.77
CA GLY A 251 -13.02 -16.28 -12.46
C GLY A 251 -11.67 -15.55 -12.42
N HIS A 252 -11.53 -14.52 -11.59
CA HIS A 252 -10.26 -13.86 -11.29
C HIS A 252 -9.79 -14.20 -9.87
N ASP A 253 -9.87 -15.51 -9.53
CA ASP A 253 -9.47 -16.04 -8.23
C ASP A 253 -8.00 -15.73 -7.91
N GLY A 254 -7.72 -15.45 -6.63
CA GLY A 254 -6.41 -15.06 -6.16
C GLY A 254 -6.11 -13.58 -6.31
N SER A 255 -7.14 -12.76 -6.49
CA SER A 255 -7.02 -11.30 -6.44
C SER A 255 -6.73 -10.82 -5.03
N LEU A 256 -5.96 -9.74 -4.93
CA LEU A 256 -5.49 -9.21 -3.66
C LEU A 256 -5.88 -7.73 -3.54
N THR A 257 -6.17 -7.29 -2.31
CA THR A 257 -6.43 -5.87 -2.03
C THR A 257 -6.05 -5.48 -0.61
N THR A 258 -5.97 -4.16 -0.34
CA THR A 258 -5.95 -3.65 1.03
C THR A 258 -7.20 -2.86 1.37
N LEU A 259 -7.53 -2.83 2.65
CA LEU A 259 -8.67 -2.11 3.22
C LEU A 259 -8.26 -1.35 4.48
N HIS A 260 -8.79 -0.16 4.66
CA HIS A 260 -8.69 0.55 5.93
C HIS A 260 -9.82 0.12 6.86
N ALA A 261 -9.52 -0.77 7.83
CA ALA A 261 -10.44 -1.13 8.90
C ALA A 261 -9.67 -1.56 10.15
N ASN A 262 -10.29 -1.43 11.32
CA ASN A 262 -9.65 -1.77 12.60
C ASN A 262 -9.89 -3.24 13.01
N SER A 263 -10.75 -3.95 12.29
CA SER A 263 -11.02 -5.37 12.48
C SER A 263 -11.61 -5.99 11.20
N PRO A 264 -11.55 -7.33 11.04
CA PRO A 264 -12.23 -8.02 9.95
C PRO A 264 -13.76 -7.77 9.93
N GLN A 265 -14.39 -7.59 11.09
CA GLN A 265 -15.81 -7.24 11.16
C GLN A 265 -16.08 -5.83 10.64
N GLU A 266 -15.24 -4.85 11.00
CA GLU A 266 -15.37 -3.48 10.46
C GLU A 266 -15.11 -3.45 8.96
N ALA A 267 -14.21 -4.30 8.44
CA ALA A 267 -13.94 -4.40 7.01
C ALA A 267 -15.20 -4.76 6.20
N VAL A 268 -16.07 -5.66 6.71
CA VAL A 268 -17.37 -5.96 6.08
C VAL A 268 -18.24 -4.71 5.97
N SER A 269 -18.40 -3.97 7.06
CA SER A 269 -19.23 -2.76 7.10
C SER A 269 -18.69 -1.67 6.18
N ARG A 270 -17.34 -1.54 6.12
CA ARG A 270 -16.67 -0.58 5.22
C ARG A 270 -16.85 -0.96 3.75
N LEU A 271 -16.66 -2.22 3.40
CA LEU A 271 -16.91 -2.72 2.04
C LEU A 271 -18.35 -2.49 1.64
N ALA A 272 -19.32 -2.79 2.53
CA ALA A 272 -20.74 -2.55 2.26
C ALA A 272 -21.01 -1.06 2.00
N THR A 273 -20.38 -0.17 2.76
CA THR A 273 -20.50 1.28 2.55
C THR A 273 -19.90 1.70 1.19
N MET A 274 -18.70 1.21 0.85
CA MET A 274 -18.04 1.53 -0.41
C MET A 274 -18.79 1.03 -1.63
N VAL A 275 -19.35 -0.18 -1.59
CA VAL A 275 -20.22 -0.70 -2.65
C VAL A 275 -21.42 0.24 -2.89
N ARG A 276 -22.00 0.78 -1.83
CA ARG A 276 -23.14 1.71 -1.93
C ARG A 276 -22.79 3.08 -2.51
N TYR A 277 -21.50 3.43 -2.61
CA TYR A 277 -21.11 4.63 -3.38
C TYR A 277 -21.31 4.44 -4.90
N GLY A 278 -21.34 3.19 -5.37
CA GLY A 278 -21.48 2.87 -6.80
C GLY A 278 -22.80 2.20 -7.20
N ALA A 279 -23.57 1.65 -6.24
CA ALA A 279 -24.81 0.93 -6.52
C ALA A 279 -25.75 0.91 -5.33
N GLU A 280 -27.06 1.06 -5.58
CA GLU A 280 -28.11 0.88 -4.58
C GLU A 280 -28.45 -0.61 -4.42
N LEU A 281 -27.70 -1.29 -3.55
CA LEU A 281 -27.95 -2.69 -3.21
C LEU A 281 -28.31 -2.85 -1.73
N PRO A 282 -29.21 -3.81 -1.38
CA PRO A 282 -29.48 -4.17 0.00
C PRO A 282 -28.19 -4.66 0.69
N VAL A 283 -27.98 -4.25 1.94
CA VAL A 283 -26.76 -4.61 2.71
C VAL A 283 -26.57 -6.13 2.78
N ALA A 284 -27.65 -6.90 2.98
CA ALA A 284 -27.58 -8.37 3.02
C ALA A 284 -27.07 -8.98 1.70
N VAL A 285 -27.38 -8.39 0.54
CA VAL A 285 -26.86 -8.84 -0.76
C VAL A 285 -25.37 -8.54 -0.86
N ILE A 286 -24.94 -7.36 -0.43
CA ILE A 286 -23.53 -6.97 -0.45
C ILE A 286 -22.73 -7.86 0.50
N GLU A 287 -23.22 -8.11 1.71
CA GLU A 287 -22.53 -8.96 2.68
C GLU A 287 -22.44 -10.43 2.20
N ALA A 288 -23.46 -10.94 1.49
CA ALA A 288 -23.40 -12.25 0.85
C ALA A 288 -22.32 -12.29 -0.23
N GLN A 289 -22.18 -11.23 -1.04
CA GLN A 289 -21.10 -11.12 -2.02
C GLN A 289 -19.71 -11.07 -1.35
N ILE A 290 -19.57 -10.31 -0.27
CA ILE A 290 -18.30 -10.24 0.49
C ILE A 290 -17.91 -11.63 0.99
N ALA A 291 -18.87 -12.37 1.60
CA ALA A 291 -18.64 -13.71 2.13
C ALA A 291 -18.26 -14.74 1.04
N THR A 292 -18.70 -14.51 -0.19
CA THR A 292 -18.38 -15.38 -1.33
C THR A 292 -17.09 -15.01 -2.03
N ALA A 293 -16.80 -13.69 -2.09
CA ALA A 293 -15.68 -13.15 -2.87
C ALA A 293 -14.33 -13.21 -2.13
N ILE A 294 -14.32 -13.04 -0.81
CA ILE A 294 -13.09 -12.94 -0.02
C ILE A 294 -12.89 -14.21 0.80
N ASP A 295 -11.86 -14.99 0.46
CA ASP A 295 -11.51 -16.24 1.14
C ASP A 295 -10.76 -16.01 2.44
N LEU A 296 -9.90 -14.96 2.48
CA LEU A 296 -9.04 -14.69 3.61
C LEU A 296 -8.92 -13.19 3.89
N VAL A 297 -9.06 -12.82 5.15
CA VAL A 297 -8.77 -11.48 5.65
C VAL A 297 -7.59 -11.56 6.61
N VAL A 298 -6.57 -10.74 6.35
CA VAL A 298 -5.38 -10.64 7.18
C VAL A 298 -5.34 -9.26 7.81
N GLN A 299 -5.59 -9.19 9.11
CA GLN A 299 -5.59 -7.95 9.88
C GLN A 299 -4.18 -7.63 10.36
N THR A 300 -3.65 -6.49 9.93
CA THR A 300 -2.37 -5.96 10.39
C THR A 300 -2.57 -4.88 11.45
N THR A 301 -1.62 -4.78 12.37
CA THR A 301 -1.61 -3.75 13.41
C THR A 301 -0.21 -3.17 13.61
N ARG A 302 -0.17 -1.95 14.16
CA ARG A 302 1.04 -1.38 14.76
C ARG A 302 0.90 -1.54 16.27
N TYR A 303 1.82 -2.27 16.87
CA TYR A 303 1.85 -2.51 18.32
C TYR A 303 2.31 -1.27 19.09
N PRO A 304 2.03 -1.19 20.41
CA PRO A 304 2.44 -0.06 21.24
C PRO A 304 3.94 0.22 21.26
N ASP A 305 4.76 -0.82 21.07
CA ASP A 305 6.23 -0.69 20.96
C ASP A 305 6.72 -0.20 19.59
N GLY A 306 5.79 0.10 18.68
CA GLY A 306 6.09 0.58 17.33
C GLY A 306 6.31 -0.53 16.30
N SER A 307 6.45 -1.79 16.71
CA SER A 307 6.53 -2.93 15.79
C SER A 307 5.21 -3.13 15.01
N ARG A 308 5.28 -3.84 13.90
CA ARG A 308 4.12 -4.14 13.06
C ARG A 308 3.97 -5.64 12.91
N GLY A 309 2.74 -6.12 12.79
CA GLY A 309 2.51 -7.54 12.60
C GLY A 309 1.05 -7.87 12.33
N ILE A 310 0.80 -9.17 12.13
CA ILE A 310 -0.53 -9.72 11.95
C ILE A 310 -1.14 -9.97 13.33
N CYS A 311 -2.35 -9.42 13.57
CA CYS A 311 -3.09 -9.64 14.81
C CYS A 311 -4.32 -10.54 14.65
N GLU A 312 -4.85 -10.72 13.44
CA GLU A 312 -5.95 -11.64 13.18
C GLU A 312 -5.87 -12.19 11.75
N ILE A 313 -6.21 -13.46 11.57
CA ILE A 313 -6.46 -14.09 10.26
C ILE A 313 -7.83 -14.74 10.33
N SER A 314 -8.69 -14.39 9.39
CA SER A 314 -10.08 -14.80 9.36
C SER A 314 -10.55 -15.07 7.93
N GLY A 315 -11.63 -15.84 7.78
CA GLY A 315 -12.44 -15.91 6.57
C GLY A 315 -13.79 -15.25 6.82
N TYR A 316 -14.61 -15.22 5.77
CA TYR A 316 -16.00 -14.81 5.86
C TYR A 316 -16.95 -15.96 5.53
N VAL A 317 -18.06 -16.04 6.24
CA VAL A 317 -19.11 -17.03 6.04
C VAL A 317 -20.46 -16.33 6.01
N TRP A 318 -21.28 -16.64 5.01
CA TRP A 318 -22.64 -16.17 4.96
C TRP A 318 -23.54 -16.96 5.95
N ASN A 319 -24.22 -16.26 6.83
CA ASN A 319 -25.23 -16.87 7.73
C ASN A 319 -26.61 -16.72 7.12
N GLU A 320 -27.20 -17.81 6.64
CA GLU A 320 -28.50 -17.82 5.98
C GLU A 320 -29.65 -17.40 6.90
N GLU A 321 -29.63 -17.83 8.17
CA GLU A 321 -30.69 -17.53 9.13
C GLU A 321 -30.74 -16.04 9.48
N LYS A 322 -29.59 -15.49 9.79
CA LYS A 322 -29.45 -14.08 10.23
C LYS A 322 -29.25 -13.11 9.05
N ARG A 323 -29.05 -13.63 7.86
CA ARG A 323 -28.82 -12.87 6.62
C ARG A 323 -27.74 -11.79 6.77
N HIS A 324 -26.59 -12.18 7.33
CA HIS A 324 -25.41 -11.33 7.43
C HIS A 324 -24.11 -12.12 7.27
N CYS A 325 -23.04 -11.41 6.96
CA CYS A 325 -21.67 -11.94 6.89
C CYS A 325 -21.11 -12.10 8.31
N VAL A 326 -20.57 -13.29 8.60
CA VAL A 326 -19.93 -13.63 9.88
C VAL A 326 -18.43 -13.82 9.67
N VAL A 327 -17.65 -13.28 10.58
CA VAL A 327 -16.18 -13.49 10.61
C VAL A 327 -15.90 -14.88 11.18
N ASP A 328 -15.25 -15.73 10.37
CA ASP A 328 -14.76 -17.05 10.77
C ASP A 328 -13.27 -16.94 11.14
N ARG A 329 -12.99 -16.81 12.44
CA ARG A 329 -11.63 -16.57 12.94
C ARG A 329 -10.78 -17.82 12.91
N TYR A 330 -9.57 -17.70 12.39
CA TYR A 330 -8.56 -18.77 12.37
C TYR A 330 -7.46 -18.53 13.40
N TYR A 331 -6.93 -17.31 13.41
CA TYR A 331 -5.82 -16.90 14.28
C TYR A 331 -6.09 -15.54 14.89
N ILE A 332 -5.70 -15.39 16.17
CA ILE A 332 -5.72 -14.10 16.87
C ILE A 332 -4.40 -13.91 17.62
N ARG A 333 -3.98 -12.66 17.73
CA ARG A 333 -2.85 -12.21 18.56
C ARG A 333 -3.27 -10.96 19.31
N ASP A 334 -3.14 -10.98 20.61
CA ASP A 334 -3.44 -9.83 21.46
C ASP A 334 -2.52 -8.66 21.12
N THR A 335 -3.08 -7.45 20.99
CA THR A 335 -2.33 -6.28 20.53
C THR A 335 -1.48 -5.64 21.65
N VAL A 336 -1.67 -6.03 22.91
CA VAL A 336 -0.93 -5.53 24.06
C VAL A 336 0.07 -6.57 24.55
N THR A 337 -0.40 -7.79 24.88
CA THR A 337 0.45 -8.87 25.43
C THR A 337 1.23 -9.61 24.36
N LYS A 338 0.80 -9.52 23.09
CA LYS A 338 1.30 -10.27 21.93
C LYS A 338 1.13 -11.80 22.06
N GLU A 339 0.37 -12.27 23.05
CA GLU A 339 -0.03 -13.66 23.11
C GLU A 339 -0.91 -14.02 21.92
N SER A 340 -0.69 -15.18 21.35
CA SER A 340 -1.39 -15.61 20.14
C SER A 340 -1.97 -17.00 20.27
N SER A 341 -3.06 -17.27 19.56
CA SER A 341 -3.70 -18.58 19.52
C SER A 341 -4.36 -18.85 18.16
N TRP A 342 -4.28 -20.11 17.74
CA TRP A 342 -5.07 -20.65 16.67
C TRP A 342 -6.43 -21.09 17.20
N ILE A 343 -7.51 -20.51 16.69
CA ILE A 343 -8.89 -20.82 17.10
C ILE A 343 -9.44 -21.96 16.25
N LYS A 344 -9.13 -21.92 14.96
CA LYS A 344 -9.64 -22.87 13.97
C LYS A 344 -8.64 -22.99 12.82
N ILE A 345 -8.61 -24.13 12.21
CA ILE A 345 -7.80 -24.37 11.01
C ILE A 345 -8.67 -24.12 9.77
N PRO A 346 -8.22 -23.34 8.78
CA PRO A 346 -8.97 -23.15 7.54
C PRO A 346 -9.22 -24.49 6.83
N ALA A 347 -10.49 -24.75 6.48
CA ALA A 347 -10.88 -26.03 5.85
C ALA A 347 -10.22 -26.26 4.48
N TRP A 348 -9.95 -25.20 3.74
CA TRP A 348 -9.34 -25.27 2.40
C TRP A 348 -7.90 -25.84 2.40
N LEU A 349 -7.26 -25.96 3.57
CA LEU A 349 -5.95 -26.64 3.66
C LEU A 349 -6.02 -28.11 3.23
N ASP A 350 -7.18 -28.75 3.33
CA ASP A 350 -7.37 -30.14 2.90
C ASP A 350 -7.35 -30.30 1.37
N ASP A 351 -7.53 -29.21 0.63
CA ASP A 351 -7.48 -29.19 -0.83
C ASP A 351 -6.04 -29.17 -1.36
N LEU A 352 -5.06 -28.66 -0.59
CA LEU A 352 -3.69 -28.41 -1.03
C LEU A 352 -2.99 -29.62 -1.65
N PRO A 353 -3.14 -30.85 -1.10
CA PRO A 353 -2.54 -32.03 -1.71
C PRO A 353 -3.16 -32.39 -3.07
N TYR A 354 -4.47 -32.19 -3.24
CA TYR A 354 -5.16 -32.45 -4.49
C TYR A 354 -4.78 -31.43 -5.58
N LEU A 355 -4.47 -30.20 -5.17
CA LEU A 355 -4.01 -29.13 -6.05
C LEU A 355 -2.50 -29.19 -6.35
N GLY A 356 -1.77 -30.12 -5.72
CA GLY A 356 -0.31 -30.24 -5.88
C GLY A 356 0.49 -29.10 -5.27
N ILE A 357 -0.10 -28.34 -4.34
CA ILE A 357 0.52 -27.17 -3.70
C ILE A 357 1.40 -27.61 -2.53
N ALA A 358 0.96 -28.60 -1.75
CA ALA A 358 1.71 -29.15 -0.62
C ALA A 358 1.45 -30.65 -0.48
N ALA A 359 2.42 -31.40 0.04
CA ALA A 359 2.21 -32.82 0.33
C ALA A 359 1.27 -33.00 1.53
N ALA A 360 0.46 -34.06 1.53
CA ALA A 360 -0.47 -34.37 2.62
C ALA A 360 0.24 -34.44 3.99
N LYS A 361 1.47 -34.98 4.02
CA LYS A 361 2.31 -35.04 5.23
C LYS A 361 2.70 -33.65 5.72
N GLU A 362 3.01 -32.74 4.81
CA GLU A 362 3.38 -31.34 5.12
C GLU A 362 2.21 -30.58 5.73
N VAL A 363 1.02 -30.71 5.13
CA VAL A 363 -0.22 -30.12 5.68
C VAL A 363 -0.53 -30.69 7.07
N ALA A 364 -0.38 -32.00 7.25
CA ALA A 364 -0.62 -32.65 8.55
C ALA A 364 0.37 -32.16 9.61
N GLN A 365 1.65 -31.99 9.29
CA GLN A 365 2.66 -31.44 10.20
C GLN A 365 2.34 -29.99 10.56
N TRP A 366 1.97 -29.15 9.58
CA TRP A 366 1.58 -27.76 9.82
C TRP A 366 0.38 -27.67 10.78
N LYS A 367 -0.62 -28.55 10.65
CA LYS A 367 -1.78 -28.59 11.56
C LYS A 367 -1.41 -28.92 13.01
N GLN A 368 -0.30 -29.61 13.22
CA GLN A 368 0.20 -29.98 14.56
C GLN A 368 1.14 -28.93 15.20
N MET A 369 1.74 -28.05 14.41
CA MET A 369 2.51 -26.89 14.91
C MET A 369 1.59 -25.92 15.67
#